data_1b07569e136c729e38158d555f810aee
#
_entry.id   1b07569e136c729e38158d555f810aee
#
_cell.length_a   1.000
_cell.length_b   1.000
_cell.length_c   1.000
_cell.angle_alpha   90.00
_cell.angle_beta   90.00
_cell.angle_gamma   90.00
#
_symmetry.space_group_name_H-M   'P 1'
#
loop_
_entity.id
_entity.type
_entity.pdbx_description
1 polymer ?
#
loop_
_entity_poly.entity_id
_entity_poly.type
_entity_poly.pdbx_seq_one_letter_code
_entity_poly.pdbx_strand_id
1 'polypeptide(L)'
;MKKLYLTISLLLGVLSANAQGWPEKYSGVMLQGFYWDSFKETKWTTLEKQAAELGNYFSLVWLPQSGKCVNGRSMGYDPLYYWNQNSSFGTEAELRSLIKSFNANGIGTIADVVVNHRGTMTNWVDFPAETYNGVTYQMLPTDICADDDGGETKNWASKNGYQLSANNDTGEGWSGMRDLDHKSANVQKCVKAYTKYLVDDLGYTGFRYDMVKGFSASYVAGYNNNAGVQFSVGENFGNVEEAKRCVDGAKYNGTRMSAAFDFQFHYTLAKAVKEKNWTYLNDKAYHLVSSGSEYNRYAVTFVENHDTQYRSPSETGSEAISSDIRACNAYLLAMPGTPCVFLKHWIDYKKDIKMMIEARKLAGITNTSTYTNMRQERGLSAIAVRGEGNKILIAVVGPDAATYTPTAAFRKLCEGEGYVYYVNSSVDTSGWDAIVKRIEAESVEEPEAPFEDRDVTIYVSTKLPAGWSNGSVNYWVWSNTDGSNLCSNKNWPGDKVTQTKTVDGTEWFYRTYSVTKANHPINIVLSSGSGTPQTVDLEDIETDRYLEVSADKSGSKNIIKDVTEQHTTGITEINSEADNTNSKVYSISGQMEGYGTQNLKPGLYIKDGKKIIVR
;
A
#
# COMPACT_ATOMS: atom_id res chain seq x y z
N MET A 1 1.95 -31.67 40.06
CA MET A 1 1.04 -31.08 39.08
C MET A 1 1.90 -30.70 37.84
N LYS A 2 1.85 -31.55 36.81
CA LYS A 2 2.63 -31.37 35.58
C LYS A 2 1.91 -30.36 34.67
N LYS A 3 2.55 -29.24 34.38
CA LYS A 3 2.06 -28.27 33.40
C LYS A 3 2.26 -28.88 32.00
N LEU A 4 1.15 -29.12 31.32
CA LEU A 4 1.11 -29.53 29.92
C LEU A 4 1.34 -28.30 29.04
N TYR A 5 2.50 -28.17 28.45
CA TYR A 5 2.76 -27.18 27.40
C TYR A 5 2.20 -27.71 26.10
N LEU A 6 1.12 -27.11 25.63
CA LEU A 6 0.57 -27.36 24.30
C LEU A 6 1.44 -26.61 23.28
N THR A 7 2.39 -27.32 22.70
CA THR A 7 3.18 -26.83 21.58
C THR A 7 2.31 -26.94 20.33
N ILE A 8 1.75 -25.82 19.86
CA ILE A 8 1.15 -25.75 18.53
C ILE A 8 2.30 -25.72 17.54
N SER A 9 2.65 -26.88 17.02
CA SER A 9 3.53 -27.00 15.87
C SER A 9 2.73 -26.56 14.65
N LEU A 10 3.01 -25.33 14.18
CA LEU A 10 2.60 -24.89 12.85
C LEU A 10 3.36 -25.76 11.84
N LEU A 11 2.68 -26.78 11.30
CA LEU A 11 3.15 -27.54 10.16
C LEU A 11 3.10 -26.57 8.96
N LEU A 12 4.18 -25.85 8.71
CA LEU A 12 4.50 -25.33 7.39
C LEU A 12 4.76 -26.53 6.49
N GLY A 13 3.70 -27.05 5.90
CA GLY A 13 3.82 -27.97 4.78
C GLY A 13 4.54 -27.22 3.67
N VAL A 14 5.79 -27.58 3.42
CA VAL A 14 6.48 -27.27 2.16
C VAL A 14 5.75 -28.06 1.07
N LEU A 15 4.61 -27.54 0.64
CA LEU A 15 4.07 -27.85 -0.67
C LEU A 15 5.06 -27.23 -1.65
N SER A 16 5.71 -28.07 -2.45
CA SER A 16 6.34 -27.64 -3.69
C SER A 16 5.26 -26.93 -4.52
N ALA A 17 5.13 -25.63 -4.29
CA ALA A 17 4.15 -24.81 -4.94
C ALA A 17 4.62 -24.58 -6.37
N ASN A 18 4.09 -25.37 -7.29
CA ASN A 18 3.97 -24.89 -8.64
C ASN A 18 3.15 -23.60 -8.54
N ALA A 19 3.73 -22.46 -8.93
CA ALA A 19 3.03 -21.21 -9.01
C ALA A 19 1.71 -21.44 -9.76
N GLN A 20 0.57 -21.19 -9.11
CA GLN A 20 -0.76 -21.52 -9.65
C GLN A 20 -1.64 -20.27 -9.84
N GLY A 21 -1.03 -19.10 -9.80
CA GLY A 21 -1.72 -17.81 -10.00
C GLY A 21 -2.64 -17.41 -8.85
N TRP A 22 -3.42 -18.34 -8.30
CA TRP A 22 -4.25 -18.18 -7.11
C TRP A 22 -4.64 -19.54 -6.51
N PRO A 23 -4.48 -19.76 -5.20
CA PRO A 23 -4.80 -21.05 -4.57
C PRO A 23 -6.29 -21.40 -4.66
N GLU A 24 -6.60 -22.68 -4.81
CA GLU A 24 -7.96 -23.20 -4.73
C GLU A 24 -8.43 -23.28 -3.27
N LYS A 25 -9.74 -23.10 -3.03
CA LYS A 25 -10.35 -23.05 -1.70
C LYS A 25 -9.74 -22.01 -0.77
N TYR A 26 -9.24 -20.94 -1.34
CA TYR A 26 -8.70 -19.84 -0.56
C TYR A 26 -9.83 -19.10 0.16
N SER A 27 -9.76 -19.01 1.49
CA SER A 27 -10.77 -18.38 2.34
C SER A 27 -10.38 -16.96 2.79
N GLY A 28 -9.16 -16.54 2.47
CA GLY A 28 -8.62 -15.25 2.91
C GLY A 28 -9.31 -14.04 2.27
N VAL A 29 -9.12 -12.91 2.92
CA VAL A 29 -9.55 -11.60 2.46
C VAL A 29 -8.32 -10.76 2.19
N MET A 30 -8.30 -10.04 1.08
CA MET A 30 -7.26 -9.08 0.73
C MET A 30 -7.70 -7.67 1.13
N LEU A 31 -6.77 -6.83 1.58
CA LEU A 31 -6.93 -5.39 1.70
C LEU A 31 -6.14 -4.70 0.59
N GLN A 32 -6.76 -3.81 -0.17
CA GLN A 32 -6.00 -2.79 -0.88
C GLN A 32 -5.57 -1.75 0.15
N GLY A 33 -4.28 -1.76 0.52
CA GLY A 33 -3.72 -0.97 1.62
C GLY A 33 -3.50 0.50 1.30
N PHE A 34 -4.17 1.05 0.28
CA PHE A 34 -4.06 2.45 -0.11
C PHE A 34 -5.30 2.91 -0.89
N TYR A 35 -5.44 4.22 -1.02
CA TYR A 35 -6.36 4.91 -1.92
C TYR A 35 -5.61 6.08 -2.58
N TRP A 36 -6.18 6.71 -3.60
CA TRP A 36 -5.49 7.80 -4.30
C TRP A 36 -5.21 8.97 -3.36
N ASP A 37 -3.97 9.47 -3.36
CA ASP A 37 -3.44 10.52 -2.48
C ASP A 37 -3.40 10.16 -0.97
N SER A 38 -3.46 8.87 -0.62
CA SER A 38 -3.42 8.38 0.76
C SER A 38 -2.03 8.37 1.40
N PHE A 39 -1.13 9.27 1.00
CA PHE A 39 0.28 9.24 1.43
C PHE A 39 0.48 9.22 2.94
N LYS A 40 -0.41 9.86 3.72
CA LYS A 40 -0.34 9.85 5.18
C LYS A 40 -0.69 8.48 5.76
N GLU A 41 -1.76 7.88 5.27
CA GLU A 41 -2.29 6.60 5.74
C GLU A 41 -1.47 5.40 5.25
N THR A 42 -0.74 5.56 4.16
CA THR A 42 0.04 4.50 3.50
C THR A 42 1.56 4.63 3.66
N LYS A 43 2.04 5.54 4.51
CA LYS A 43 3.46 5.48 4.93
C LYS A 43 3.75 4.10 5.47
N TRP A 44 4.91 3.54 5.11
CA TRP A 44 5.29 2.19 5.55
C TRP A 44 5.19 2.03 7.05
N THR A 45 5.63 3.04 7.81
CA THR A 45 5.56 3.08 9.26
C THR A 45 4.12 3.18 9.80
N THR A 46 3.20 3.85 9.06
CA THR A 46 1.80 3.95 9.46
C THR A 46 1.07 2.62 9.28
N LEU A 47 1.30 1.93 8.16
CA LEU A 47 0.74 0.60 7.92
C LEU A 47 1.34 -0.45 8.87
N GLU A 48 2.64 -0.37 9.18
CA GLU A 48 3.31 -1.30 10.09
C GLU A 48 2.69 -1.29 11.49
N LYS A 49 2.33 -0.11 12.00
CA LYS A 49 1.65 0.02 13.31
C LYS A 49 0.31 -0.70 13.37
N GLN A 50 -0.33 -0.93 12.22
CA GLN A 50 -1.63 -1.62 12.13
C GLN A 50 -1.49 -3.15 11.91
N ALA A 51 -0.27 -3.68 11.81
CA ALA A 51 -0.03 -5.08 11.41
C ALA A 51 -0.79 -6.10 12.29
N ALA A 52 -0.82 -5.91 13.60
CA ALA A 52 -1.50 -6.81 14.53
C ALA A 52 -3.04 -6.77 14.35
N GLU A 53 -3.62 -5.59 14.14
CA GLU A 53 -5.06 -5.46 13.87
C GLU A 53 -5.40 -6.07 12.51
N LEU A 54 -4.67 -5.69 11.46
CA LEU A 54 -4.91 -6.16 10.11
C LEU A 54 -4.77 -7.69 9.99
N GLY A 55 -3.80 -8.29 10.70
CA GLY A 55 -3.59 -9.74 10.71
C GLY A 55 -4.75 -10.56 11.29
N ASN A 56 -5.61 -9.95 12.11
CA ASN A 56 -6.83 -10.60 12.60
C ASN A 56 -7.89 -10.76 11.50
N TYR A 57 -7.85 -9.94 10.44
CA TYR A 57 -8.92 -9.86 9.45
C TYR A 57 -8.46 -10.16 8.02
N PHE A 58 -7.25 -9.73 7.66
CA PHE A 58 -6.73 -9.86 6.30
C PHE A 58 -5.56 -10.84 6.25
N SER A 59 -5.54 -11.64 5.21
CA SER A 59 -4.43 -12.57 4.94
C SER A 59 -3.49 -12.07 3.82
N LEU A 60 -3.92 -11.06 3.08
CA LEU A 60 -3.13 -10.37 2.05
C LEU A 60 -3.35 -8.87 2.15
N VAL A 61 -2.30 -8.09 1.93
CA VAL A 61 -2.38 -6.63 1.75
C VAL A 61 -1.66 -6.25 0.46
N TRP A 62 -2.39 -5.62 -0.46
CA TRP A 62 -1.83 -5.03 -1.65
C TRP A 62 -1.30 -3.64 -1.30
N LEU A 63 0.03 -3.49 -1.44
CA LEU A 63 0.76 -2.24 -1.20
C LEU A 63 0.92 -1.46 -2.51
N PRO A 64 0.98 -0.12 -2.47
CA PRO A 64 1.29 0.67 -3.66
C PRO A 64 2.69 0.33 -4.18
N GLN A 65 2.96 0.66 -5.45
CA GLN A 65 4.28 0.45 -6.06
C GLN A 65 5.36 1.12 -5.21
N SER A 66 6.37 0.35 -4.80
CA SER A 66 7.34 0.73 -3.78
C SER A 66 8.64 1.32 -4.31
N GLY A 67 8.90 1.22 -5.63
CA GLY A 67 10.09 1.77 -6.26
C GLY A 67 10.04 3.30 -6.42
N LYS A 68 11.21 3.91 -6.53
CA LYS A 68 11.33 5.35 -6.74
C LYS A 68 10.79 5.76 -8.11
N CYS A 69 9.91 6.74 -8.10
CA CYS A 69 9.22 7.29 -9.26
C CYS A 69 9.92 8.53 -9.85
N VAL A 70 9.43 8.99 -11.01
CA VAL A 70 9.86 10.24 -11.63
C VAL A 70 9.50 11.42 -10.74
N ASN A 71 8.26 11.44 -10.23
CA ASN A 71 7.80 12.48 -9.32
C ASN A 71 8.13 12.11 -7.87
N GLY A 72 8.57 13.11 -7.09
CA GLY A 72 8.89 12.92 -5.68
C GLY A 72 7.69 12.57 -4.82
N ARG A 73 6.48 12.96 -5.25
CA ARG A 73 5.19 12.60 -4.63
C ARG A 73 4.34 11.88 -5.67
N SER A 74 4.39 10.57 -5.66
CA SER A 74 3.74 9.70 -6.64
C SER A 74 3.07 8.52 -5.95
N MET A 75 1.93 8.09 -6.46
CA MET A 75 1.26 6.84 -6.06
C MET A 75 1.96 5.59 -6.60
N GLY A 76 2.98 5.74 -7.45
CA GLY A 76 3.78 4.62 -7.95
C GLY A 76 3.67 4.37 -9.45
N TYR A 77 2.75 5.04 -10.16
CA TYR A 77 2.44 4.73 -11.56
C TYR A 77 3.32 5.46 -12.59
N ASP A 78 4.37 6.12 -12.13
CA ASP A 78 5.45 6.68 -12.96
C ASP A 78 6.83 6.12 -12.54
N PRO A 79 7.02 4.77 -12.55
CA PRO A 79 8.21 4.12 -12.02
C PRO A 79 9.45 4.55 -12.82
N LEU A 80 10.50 4.98 -12.10
CA LEU A 80 11.79 5.34 -12.71
C LEU A 80 12.88 4.32 -12.37
N TYR A 81 12.92 3.84 -11.11
CA TYR A 81 13.89 2.86 -10.64
C TYR A 81 13.19 1.59 -10.17
N TYR A 82 13.75 0.43 -10.50
CA TYR A 82 13.23 -0.87 -10.09
C TYR A 82 13.87 -1.38 -8.79
N TRP A 83 15.13 -1.03 -8.52
CA TRP A 83 15.86 -1.49 -7.34
C TRP A 83 16.07 -0.42 -6.27
N ASN A 84 15.75 0.83 -6.54
CA ASN A 84 15.71 1.88 -5.52
C ASN A 84 14.30 1.97 -4.94
N GLN A 85 14.13 1.50 -3.69
CA GLN A 85 12.84 1.40 -3.01
C GLN A 85 12.55 2.59 -2.08
N ASN A 86 13.29 3.68 -2.20
CA ASN A 86 12.97 4.93 -1.51
C ASN A 86 11.91 5.70 -2.30
N SER A 87 10.68 5.67 -1.84
CA SER A 87 9.51 6.21 -2.55
C SER A 87 8.76 7.26 -1.74
N SER A 88 7.62 7.71 -2.24
CA SER A 88 6.71 8.62 -1.53
C SER A 88 6.17 8.04 -0.22
N PHE A 89 6.22 6.73 -0.05
CA PHE A 89 5.65 6.02 1.10
C PHE A 89 6.67 5.77 2.22
N GLY A 90 7.96 5.95 1.95
CA GLY A 90 9.02 5.77 2.92
C GLY A 90 10.31 5.20 2.30
N THR A 91 11.26 4.90 3.16
CA THR A 91 12.55 4.30 2.80
C THR A 91 12.44 2.79 2.57
N GLU A 92 13.43 2.21 1.89
CA GLU A 92 13.53 0.76 1.73
C GLU A 92 13.62 0.03 3.09
N ALA A 93 14.32 0.61 4.07
CA ALA A 93 14.43 0.03 5.41
C ALA A 93 13.05 -0.08 6.10
N GLU A 94 12.22 0.96 5.99
CA GLU A 94 10.85 0.97 6.50
C GLU A 94 9.95 -0.02 5.75
N LEU A 95 10.07 -0.13 4.43
CA LEU A 95 9.36 -1.14 3.64
C LEU A 95 9.71 -2.57 4.08
N ARG A 96 10.99 -2.86 4.27
CA ARG A 96 11.45 -4.17 4.76
C ARG A 96 10.93 -4.48 6.17
N SER A 97 10.88 -3.47 7.05
CA SER A 97 10.30 -3.58 8.38
C SER A 97 8.81 -3.91 8.32
N LEU A 98 8.05 -3.17 7.51
CA LEU A 98 6.63 -3.40 7.26
C LEU A 98 6.36 -4.83 6.77
N ILE A 99 7.05 -5.27 5.71
CA ILE A 99 6.86 -6.62 5.14
C ILE A 99 7.15 -7.69 6.19
N LYS A 100 8.24 -7.53 6.95
CA LYS A 100 8.59 -8.45 8.05
C LYS A 100 7.51 -8.47 9.14
N SER A 101 7.01 -7.31 9.54
CA SER A 101 5.95 -7.17 10.55
C SER A 101 4.64 -7.80 10.06
N PHE A 102 4.26 -7.58 8.81
CA PHE A 102 3.08 -8.19 8.20
C PHE A 102 3.20 -9.72 8.16
N ASN A 103 4.32 -10.25 7.68
CA ASN A 103 4.58 -11.69 7.68
C ASN A 103 4.50 -12.31 9.07
N ALA A 104 5.02 -11.63 10.10
CA ALA A 104 4.95 -12.07 11.51
C ALA A 104 3.51 -12.12 12.04
N ASN A 105 2.59 -11.33 11.46
CA ASN A 105 1.16 -11.32 11.77
C ASN A 105 0.31 -12.15 10.80
N GLY A 106 0.93 -13.00 9.97
CA GLY A 106 0.23 -13.88 9.03
C GLY A 106 -0.32 -13.19 7.78
N ILE A 107 0.15 -11.99 7.47
CA ILE A 107 -0.26 -11.22 6.29
C ILE A 107 0.80 -11.39 5.19
N GLY A 108 0.40 -11.90 4.03
CA GLY A 108 1.21 -11.84 2.81
C GLY A 108 1.08 -10.48 2.13
N THR A 109 2.18 -9.95 1.58
CA THR A 109 2.19 -8.67 0.87
C THR A 109 2.13 -8.88 -0.64
N ILE A 110 1.28 -8.10 -1.32
CA ILE A 110 1.15 -8.08 -2.77
C ILE A 110 1.79 -6.79 -3.29
N ALA A 111 2.86 -6.93 -4.07
CA ALA A 111 3.51 -5.79 -4.71
C ALA A 111 2.69 -5.30 -5.91
N ASP A 112 2.56 -4.00 -6.06
CA ASP A 112 2.07 -3.39 -7.30
C ASP A 112 3.21 -3.34 -8.32
N VAL A 113 3.07 -4.08 -9.41
CA VAL A 113 4.10 -4.27 -10.44
C VAL A 113 3.72 -3.48 -11.68
N VAL A 114 4.33 -2.32 -11.85
CA VAL A 114 4.13 -1.42 -12.99
C VAL A 114 5.26 -1.67 -13.99
N VAL A 115 4.97 -2.48 -15.01
CA VAL A 115 5.96 -2.90 -16.04
C VAL A 115 5.45 -2.77 -17.47
N ASN A 116 4.21 -2.32 -17.66
CA ASN A 116 3.73 -1.94 -18.98
C ASN A 116 4.57 -0.79 -19.54
N HIS A 117 4.84 0.19 -18.70
CA HIS A 117 5.53 1.43 -19.05
C HIS A 117 6.57 1.80 -18.00
N ARG A 118 7.47 2.71 -18.37
CA ARG A 118 8.51 3.23 -17.46
C ARG A 118 8.80 4.70 -17.73
N GLY A 119 9.07 5.46 -16.66
CA GLY A 119 9.54 6.83 -16.74
C GLY A 119 10.99 6.93 -17.22
N THR A 120 11.38 8.11 -17.70
CA THR A 120 12.72 8.44 -18.16
C THR A 120 13.35 9.57 -17.34
N MET A 121 14.68 9.75 -17.40
CA MET A 121 15.40 10.70 -16.52
C MET A 121 15.35 12.13 -17.04
N THR A 122 15.87 12.39 -18.23
CA THR A 122 16.10 13.74 -18.75
C THR A 122 15.54 13.98 -20.14
N ASN A 123 15.30 12.91 -20.89
CA ASN A 123 14.72 12.96 -22.22
C ASN A 123 13.72 11.81 -22.44
N TRP A 124 13.22 11.65 -23.66
CA TRP A 124 12.13 10.71 -23.95
C TRP A 124 12.53 9.23 -23.92
N VAL A 125 13.82 8.89 -23.87
CA VAL A 125 14.29 7.51 -24.08
C VAL A 125 15.45 7.09 -23.17
N ASP A 126 15.81 7.88 -22.16
CA ASP A 126 16.96 7.67 -21.27
C ASP A 126 16.56 7.01 -19.94
N PHE A 127 16.56 5.70 -19.91
CA PHE A 127 16.32 4.96 -18.68
C PHE A 127 17.57 4.89 -17.79
N PRO A 128 17.40 4.92 -16.44
CA PRO A 128 18.54 4.76 -15.52
C PRO A 128 19.15 3.36 -15.63
N ALA A 129 20.48 3.30 -15.51
CA ALA A 129 21.18 2.06 -15.24
C ALA A 129 21.18 1.77 -13.75
N GLU A 130 20.84 0.54 -13.36
CA GLU A 130 20.80 0.10 -11.96
C GLU A 130 21.62 -1.18 -11.82
N THR A 131 22.32 -1.34 -10.69
CA THR A 131 23.12 -2.53 -10.42
C THR A 131 22.50 -3.34 -9.29
N TYR A 132 22.21 -4.62 -9.56
CA TYR A 132 21.71 -5.57 -8.59
C TYR A 132 22.49 -6.88 -8.65
N ASN A 133 22.99 -7.36 -7.52
CA ASN A 133 23.84 -8.56 -7.40
C ASN A 133 25.02 -8.57 -8.38
N GLY A 134 25.69 -7.42 -8.57
CA GLY A 134 26.84 -7.27 -9.45
C GLY A 134 26.50 -7.26 -10.94
N VAL A 135 25.23 -7.29 -11.32
CA VAL A 135 24.76 -7.18 -12.70
C VAL A 135 24.13 -5.82 -12.94
N THR A 136 24.54 -5.12 -13.98
CA THR A 136 23.90 -3.89 -14.42
C THR A 136 22.71 -4.20 -15.32
N TYR A 137 21.57 -3.61 -14.99
CA TYR A 137 20.32 -3.65 -15.73
C TYR A 137 20.00 -2.24 -16.23
N GLN A 138 19.77 -2.12 -17.51
CA GLN A 138 19.36 -0.86 -18.14
C GLN A 138 18.46 -1.17 -19.33
N MET A 139 17.32 -0.53 -19.39
CA MET A 139 16.52 -0.48 -20.61
C MET A 139 17.09 0.56 -21.56
N LEU A 140 16.99 0.31 -22.84
CA LEU A 140 17.57 1.11 -23.91
C LEU A 140 16.45 1.71 -24.76
N PRO A 141 16.70 2.73 -25.58
CA PRO A 141 15.71 3.22 -26.53
C PRO A 141 15.09 2.12 -27.40
N THR A 142 15.87 1.09 -27.76
CA THR A 142 15.42 -0.08 -28.53
C THR A 142 14.50 -1.03 -27.76
N ASP A 143 14.23 -0.76 -26.48
CA ASP A 143 13.29 -1.49 -25.63
C ASP A 143 11.92 -0.80 -25.52
N ILE A 144 11.73 0.33 -26.22
CA ILE A 144 10.48 1.07 -26.29
C ILE A 144 9.72 0.64 -27.55
N CYS A 145 8.41 0.41 -27.45
CA CYS A 145 7.54 0.03 -28.56
C CYS A 145 7.60 1.04 -29.71
N ALA A 146 7.52 0.55 -30.96
CA ALA A 146 7.59 1.38 -32.16
C ALA A 146 6.44 2.38 -32.28
N ASP A 147 5.29 2.06 -31.70
CA ASP A 147 4.06 2.83 -31.70
C ASP A 147 3.80 3.58 -30.38
N ASP A 148 4.80 3.63 -29.48
CA ASP A 148 4.72 4.34 -28.22
C ASP A 148 4.26 5.79 -28.44
N ASP A 149 3.31 6.24 -27.60
CA ASP A 149 2.68 7.57 -27.67
C ASP A 149 2.11 7.90 -29.07
N GLY A 150 1.45 6.90 -29.70
CA GLY A 150 0.90 7.04 -31.05
C GLY A 150 1.97 7.27 -32.14
N GLY A 151 3.24 6.93 -31.85
CA GLY A 151 4.39 7.12 -32.73
C GLY A 151 5.16 8.43 -32.51
N GLU A 152 4.74 9.29 -31.59
CA GLU A 152 5.43 10.56 -31.31
C GLU A 152 6.82 10.32 -30.71
N THR A 153 7.00 9.30 -29.87
CA THR A 153 8.32 8.92 -29.35
C THR A 153 9.27 8.51 -30.48
N LYS A 154 8.79 7.77 -31.47
CA LYS A 154 9.57 7.39 -32.64
C LYS A 154 9.98 8.60 -33.48
N ASN A 155 9.06 9.54 -33.67
CA ASN A 155 9.33 10.78 -34.39
C ASN A 155 10.42 11.61 -33.68
N TRP A 156 10.32 11.73 -32.35
CA TRP A 156 11.31 12.42 -31.55
C TRP A 156 12.67 11.70 -31.57
N ALA A 157 12.68 10.39 -31.35
CA ALA A 157 13.89 9.56 -31.34
C ALA A 157 14.67 9.69 -32.66
N SER A 158 13.98 9.59 -33.81
CA SER A 158 14.60 9.72 -35.13
C SER A 158 15.26 11.09 -35.33
N LYS A 159 14.62 12.18 -34.86
CA LYS A 159 15.19 13.53 -34.95
C LYS A 159 16.42 13.73 -34.05
N ASN A 160 16.52 12.94 -32.97
CA ASN A 160 17.60 13.06 -31.97
C ASN A 160 18.64 11.94 -32.08
N GLY A 161 18.62 11.15 -33.14
CA GLY A 161 19.64 10.11 -33.43
C GLY A 161 19.48 8.83 -32.62
N TYR A 162 18.29 8.56 -32.06
CA TYR A 162 17.94 7.32 -31.36
C TYR A 162 17.11 6.41 -32.26
N GLN A 163 17.17 5.12 -32.00
CA GLN A 163 16.34 4.09 -32.63
C GLN A 163 15.51 3.37 -31.59
N LEU A 164 14.20 3.27 -31.80
CA LEU A 164 13.29 2.47 -30.97
C LEU A 164 13.26 1.01 -31.45
N SER A 165 12.54 0.15 -30.73
CA SER A 165 12.20 -1.19 -31.19
C SER A 165 11.50 -1.15 -32.55
N ALA A 166 11.63 -2.24 -33.31
CA ALA A 166 10.85 -2.45 -34.55
C ALA A 166 9.44 -3.02 -34.23
N ASN A 167 9.20 -3.48 -33.00
CA ASN A 167 7.94 -4.09 -32.59
C ASN A 167 6.96 -3.04 -32.11
N ASN A 168 5.70 -3.21 -32.48
CA ASN A 168 4.60 -2.53 -31.85
C ASN A 168 4.27 -3.21 -30.52
N ASP A 169 3.56 -2.49 -29.66
CA ASP A 169 3.00 -2.99 -28.44
C ASP A 169 2.20 -4.30 -28.68
N THR A 170 2.08 -5.12 -27.66
CA THR A 170 1.35 -6.39 -27.70
C THR A 170 -0.06 -6.29 -27.11
N GLY A 171 -0.43 -5.12 -26.64
CA GLY A 171 -1.72 -4.82 -26.02
C GLY A 171 -2.26 -3.45 -26.41
N GLU A 172 -2.92 -2.80 -25.46
CA GLU A 172 -3.49 -1.46 -25.61
C GLU A 172 -2.41 -0.40 -25.30
N GLY A 173 -2.14 0.50 -26.24
CA GLY A 173 -1.17 1.59 -26.06
C GLY A 173 -1.65 2.61 -25.01
N TRP A 174 -0.72 3.24 -24.31
CA TRP A 174 -0.96 4.29 -23.32
C TRP A 174 0.03 5.45 -23.49
N SER A 175 -0.49 6.69 -23.49
CA SER A 175 0.29 7.90 -23.77
C SER A 175 0.72 8.62 -22.48
N GLY A 176 1.56 8.02 -21.66
CA GLY A 176 1.97 8.66 -20.40
C GLY A 176 3.44 8.58 -20.13
N MET A 177 3.95 7.37 -20.12
CA MET A 177 5.35 7.02 -19.98
C MET A 177 5.81 6.28 -21.24
N ARG A 178 6.97 5.61 -21.19
CA ARG A 178 7.45 4.84 -22.37
C ARG A 178 6.97 3.41 -22.29
N ASP A 179 6.13 2.98 -23.23
CA ASP A 179 5.66 1.60 -23.36
C ASP A 179 6.81 0.65 -23.66
N LEU A 180 6.94 -0.38 -22.85
CA LEU A 180 8.05 -1.32 -22.93
C LEU A 180 7.75 -2.46 -23.91
N ASP A 181 8.68 -2.72 -24.82
CA ASP A 181 8.59 -3.85 -25.76
C ASP A 181 8.86 -5.18 -25.04
N HIS A 182 7.83 -5.84 -24.56
CA HIS A 182 7.95 -7.16 -23.91
C HIS A 182 8.45 -8.28 -24.82
N LYS A 183 8.54 -8.08 -26.16
CA LYS A 183 9.24 -9.00 -27.06
C LYS A 183 10.75 -8.86 -26.95
N SER A 184 11.26 -7.72 -26.44
CA SER A 184 12.69 -7.53 -26.19
C SER A 184 13.21 -8.51 -25.13
N ALA A 185 14.30 -9.20 -25.45
CA ALA A 185 14.98 -10.05 -24.50
C ALA A 185 15.55 -9.26 -23.30
N ASN A 186 15.94 -7.98 -23.53
CA ASN A 186 16.45 -7.10 -22.50
C ASN A 186 15.33 -6.66 -21.52
N VAL A 187 14.16 -6.26 -22.02
CA VAL A 187 12.99 -5.97 -21.18
C VAL A 187 12.64 -7.17 -20.33
N GLN A 188 12.50 -8.37 -20.94
CA GLN A 188 12.21 -9.59 -20.19
C GLN A 188 13.29 -9.90 -19.14
N LYS A 189 14.57 -9.69 -19.45
CA LYS A 189 15.67 -9.88 -18.51
C LYS A 189 15.53 -8.93 -17.30
N CYS A 190 15.30 -7.65 -17.56
CA CYS A 190 15.14 -6.62 -16.51
C CYS A 190 13.91 -6.92 -15.65
N VAL A 191 12.75 -7.19 -16.25
CA VAL A 191 11.50 -7.45 -15.49
C VAL A 191 11.58 -8.75 -14.70
N LYS A 192 12.18 -9.82 -15.25
CA LYS A 192 12.40 -11.08 -14.49
C LYS A 192 13.32 -10.87 -13.30
N ALA A 193 14.39 -10.09 -13.45
CA ALA A 193 15.28 -9.78 -12.33
C ALA A 193 14.58 -8.92 -11.27
N TYR A 194 13.81 -7.93 -11.70
CA TYR A 194 13.02 -7.07 -10.81
C TYR A 194 11.97 -7.85 -10.02
N THR A 195 11.12 -8.62 -10.70
CA THR A 195 10.08 -9.42 -10.02
C THR A 195 10.68 -10.46 -9.07
N LYS A 196 11.82 -11.04 -9.42
CA LYS A 196 12.55 -11.94 -8.52
C LYS A 196 13.13 -11.21 -7.30
N TYR A 197 13.66 -10.00 -7.47
CA TYR A 197 14.11 -9.14 -6.37
C TYR A 197 12.98 -8.81 -5.38
N LEU A 198 11.78 -8.49 -5.88
CA LEU A 198 10.62 -8.24 -5.01
C LEU A 198 10.31 -9.42 -4.09
N VAL A 199 10.47 -10.65 -4.57
CA VAL A 199 10.20 -11.88 -3.78
C VAL A 199 11.40 -12.25 -2.91
N ASP A 200 12.57 -12.43 -3.51
CA ASP A 200 13.72 -13.04 -2.84
C ASP A 200 14.37 -12.08 -1.80
N ASP A 201 14.41 -10.79 -2.11
CA ASP A 201 15.09 -9.80 -1.27
C ASP A 201 14.15 -8.98 -0.39
N LEU A 202 13.02 -8.50 -0.94
CA LEU A 202 12.08 -7.70 -0.18
C LEU A 202 11.08 -8.57 0.59
N GLY A 203 10.78 -9.78 0.11
CA GLY A 203 9.89 -10.73 0.78
C GLY A 203 8.41 -10.57 0.44
N TYR A 204 8.08 -9.97 -0.70
CA TYR A 204 6.71 -9.96 -1.20
C TYR A 204 6.19 -11.37 -1.49
N THR A 205 4.92 -11.60 -1.21
CA THR A 205 4.26 -12.92 -1.37
C THR A 205 3.67 -13.10 -2.77
N GLY A 206 3.32 -12.00 -3.43
CA GLY A 206 2.66 -12.03 -4.74
C GLY A 206 2.64 -10.67 -5.41
N PHE A 207 1.93 -10.60 -6.54
CA PHE A 207 1.91 -9.44 -7.41
C PHE A 207 0.49 -9.00 -7.80
N ARG A 208 0.29 -7.71 -7.89
CA ARG A 208 -0.75 -7.07 -8.71
C ARG A 208 -0.04 -6.45 -9.91
N TYR A 209 -0.40 -6.85 -11.11
CA TYR A 209 0.11 -6.24 -12.31
C TYR A 209 -0.80 -5.10 -12.76
N ASP A 210 -0.19 -3.93 -12.88
CA ASP A 210 -0.78 -2.73 -13.44
C ASP A 210 -0.99 -2.89 -14.95
N MET A 211 -2.09 -2.35 -15.46
CA MET A 211 -2.39 -2.25 -16.91
C MET A 211 -2.08 -3.53 -17.71
N VAL A 212 -2.56 -4.70 -17.26
CA VAL A 212 -2.28 -5.97 -17.98
C VAL A 212 -2.93 -6.06 -19.36
N LYS A 213 -3.72 -5.08 -19.76
CA LYS A 213 -4.22 -4.93 -21.13
C LYS A 213 -3.17 -4.32 -22.07
N GLY A 214 -2.18 -3.63 -21.52
CA GLY A 214 -1.12 -2.97 -22.25
C GLY A 214 -0.06 -3.92 -22.81
N PHE A 215 0.02 -5.17 -22.32
CA PHE A 215 0.94 -6.17 -22.85
C PHE A 215 0.38 -7.58 -22.77
N SER A 216 0.91 -8.50 -23.58
CA SER A 216 0.38 -9.88 -23.63
C SER A 216 0.46 -10.58 -22.26
N ALA A 217 -0.64 -11.16 -21.82
CA ALA A 217 -0.75 -11.90 -20.56
C ALA A 217 0.25 -13.08 -20.44
N SER A 218 0.77 -13.59 -21.56
CA SER A 218 1.79 -14.64 -21.57
C SER A 218 3.10 -14.20 -20.91
N TYR A 219 3.43 -12.90 -20.95
CA TYR A 219 4.61 -12.35 -20.25
C TYR A 219 4.41 -12.34 -18.75
N VAL A 220 3.20 -12.02 -18.27
CA VAL A 220 2.84 -12.15 -16.85
C VAL A 220 3.11 -13.56 -16.35
N ALA A 221 2.67 -14.58 -17.11
CA ALA A 221 2.94 -15.97 -16.76
C ALA A 221 4.43 -16.31 -16.68
N GLY A 222 5.22 -15.80 -17.62
CA GLY A 222 6.68 -15.97 -17.64
C GLY A 222 7.37 -15.31 -16.44
N TYR A 223 6.95 -14.13 -16.05
CA TYR A 223 7.47 -13.38 -14.90
C TYR A 223 7.11 -14.09 -13.58
N ASN A 224 5.85 -14.50 -13.43
CA ASN A 224 5.37 -15.23 -12.25
C ASN A 224 6.09 -16.56 -12.05
N ASN A 225 6.27 -17.32 -13.13
CA ASN A 225 7.02 -18.58 -13.08
C ASN A 225 8.48 -18.34 -12.65
N ASN A 226 9.13 -17.29 -13.19
CA ASN A 226 10.51 -16.96 -12.81
C ASN A 226 10.63 -16.52 -11.35
N ALA A 227 9.67 -15.73 -10.85
CA ALA A 227 9.65 -15.27 -9.47
C ALA A 227 9.20 -16.32 -8.46
N GLY A 228 8.39 -17.32 -8.90
CA GLY A 228 7.90 -18.40 -8.05
C GLY A 228 6.74 -18.02 -7.13
N VAL A 229 5.94 -16.99 -7.50
CA VAL A 229 4.83 -16.50 -6.68
C VAL A 229 3.58 -17.38 -6.75
N GLN A 230 2.84 -17.46 -5.63
CA GLN A 230 1.55 -18.16 -5.55
C GLN A 230 0.35 -17.27 -5.86
N PHE A 231 0.47 -15.97 -5.57
CA PHE A 231 -0.59 -14.99 -5.75
C PHE A 231 -0.20 -14.02 -6.86
N SER A 232 -1.04 -13.91 -7.85
CA SER A 232 -0.91 -12.90 -8.89
C SER A 232 -2.29 -12.48 -9.37
N VAL A 233 -2.53 -11.19 -9.50
CA VAL A 233 -3.76 -10.62 -10.01
C VAL A 233 -3.45 -9.53 -11.02
N GLY A 234 -4.12 -9.56 -12.16
CA GLY A 234 -3.99 -8.54 -13.20
C GLY A 234 -5.12 -7.52 -13.11
N GLU A 235 -4.76 -6.25 -13.31
CA GLU A 235 -5.72 -5.19 -13.52
C GLU A 235 -6.21 -5.22 -14.96
N ASN A 236 -7.44 -5.66 -15.16
CA ASN A 236 -8.05 -5.75 -16.46
C ASN A 236 -9.37 -4.98 -16.48
N PHE A 237 -9.29 -3.66 -16.71
CA PHE A 237 -10.49 -2.84 -16.96
C PHE A 237 -11.22 -3.38 -18.17
N GLY A 238 -12.40 -3.97 -17.99
CA GLY A 238 -13.13 -4.49 -19.12
C GLY A 238 -14.30 -5.38 -18.76
N ASN A 239 -14.83 -6.05 -19.76
CA ASN A 239 -15.91 -7.01 -19.61
C ASN A 239 -15.41 -8.39 -19.17
N VAL A 240 -16.34 -9.29 -18.85
CA VAL A 240 -16.02 -10.63 -18.36
C VAL A 240 -15.18 -11.45 -19.34
N GLU A 241 -15.39 -11.28 -20.65
CA GLU A 241 -14.62 -12.03 -21.67
C GLU A 241 -13.18 -11.55 -21.76
N GLU A 242 -12.93 -10.25 -21.50
CA GLU A 242 -11.58 -9.70 -21.41
C GLU A 242 -10.87 -10.21 -20.17
N ALA A 243 -11.55 -10.25 -19.01
CA ALA A 243 -11.00 -10.83 -17.79
C ALA A 243 -10.68 -12.33 -17.98
N LYS A 244 -11.56 -13.10 -18.64
CA LYS A 244 -11.28 -14.51 -19.00
C LYS A 244 -10.08 -14.64 -19.92
N ARG A 245 -9.97 -13.79 -20.95
CA ARG A 245 -8.79 -13.79 -21.85
C ARG A 245 -7.50 -13.48 -21.10
N CYS A 246 -7.53 -12.58 -20.14
CA CYS A 246 -6.39 -12.30 -19.28
C CYS A 246 -5.96 -13.54 -18.48
N VAL A 247 -6.90 -14.17 -17.77
CA VAL A 247 -6.66 -15.40 -16.99
C VAL A 247 -6.19 -16.55 -17.87
N ASP A 248 -6.81 -16.74 -19.02
CA ASP A 248 -6.48 -17.82 -19.95
C ASP A 248 -5.20 -17.57 -20.74
N GLY A 249 -4.87 -16.31 -21.01
CA GLY A 249 -3.62 -15.90 -21.67
C GLY A 249 -2.40 -16.01 -20.75
N ALA A 250 -2.60 -15.84 -19.45
CA ALA A 250 -1.53 -15.93 -18.45
C ALA A 250 -1.23 -17.39 -18.07
N LYS A 251 -0.87 -18.22 -19.06
CA LYS A 251 -0.52 -19.64 -18.86
C LYS A 251 0.96 -19.92 -19.07
N TYR A 252 1.54 -20.69 -18.17
CA TYR A 252 2.87 -21.26 -18.30
C TYR A 252 2.79 -22.79 -18.23
N ASN A 253 3.24 -23.48 -19.27
CA ASN A 253 3.12 -24.94 -19.40
C ASN A 253 1.68 -25.45 -19.13
N GLY A 254 0.67 -24.73 -19.61
CA GLY A 254 -0.75 -25.08 -19.46
C GLY A 254 -1.39 -24.67 -18.13
N THR A 255 -0.61 -24.22 -17.15
CA THR A 255 -1.11 -23.78 -15.84
C THR A 255 -1.39 -22.28 -15.85
N ARG A 256 -2.57 -21.86 -15.37
CA ARG A 256 -2.92 -20.44 -15.18
C ARG A 256 -2.07 -19.85 -14.05
N MET A 257 -1.38 -18.74 -14.34
CA MET A 257 -0.40 -18.12 -13.46
C MET A 257 -0.85 -16.80 -12.87
N SER A 258 -2.06 -16.32 -13.22
CA SER A 258 -2.62 -15.08 -12.69
C SER A 258 -4.14 -15.16 -12.59
N ALA A 259 -4.69 -14.56 -11.55
CA ALA A 259 -6.09 -14.14 -11.41
C ALA A 259 -6.29 -12.80 -12.12
N ALA A 260 -7.52 -12.32 -12.15
CA ALA A 260 -7.88 -10.97 -12.60
C ALA A 260 -8.83 -10.29 -11.60
N PHE A 261 -8.74 -8.96 -11.49
CA PHE A 261 -9.76 -8.18 -10.82
C PHE A 261 -11.09 -8.26 -11.59
N ASP A 262 -12.17 -8.50 -10.86
CA ASP A 262 -13.51 -8.62 -11.43
C ASP A 262 -14.20 -7.24 -11.49
N PHE A 263 -13.81 -6.43 -12.49
CA PHE A 263 -14.36 -5.09 -12.69
C PHE A 263 -15.87 -5.09 -12.92
N GLN A 264 -16.42 -6.15 -13.52
CA GLN A 264 -17.86 -6.25 -13.74
C GLN A 264 -18.63 -6.41 -12.43
N PHE A 265 -18.01 -7.02 -11.42
CA PHE A 265 -18.56 -7.05 -10.06
C PHE A 265 -18.73 -5.63 -9.49
N HIS A 266 -17.70 -4.80 -9.59
CA HIS A 266 -17.76 -3.38 -9.23
C HIS A 266 -18.82 -2.62 -10.03
N TYR A 267 -18.81 -2.71 -11.37
CA TYR A 267 -19.76 -1.98 -12.22
C TYR A 267 -21.23 -2.36 -11.94
N THR A 268 -21.48 -3.63 -11.61
CA THR A 268 -22.83 -4.07 -11.25
C THR A 268 -23.29 -3.47 -9.92
N LEU A 269 -22.39 -3.40 -8.91
CA LEU A 269 -22.69 -2.73 -7.64
C LEU A 269 -22.92 -1.24 -7.85
N ALA A 270 -22.03 -0.57 -8.59
CA ALA A 270 -22.17 0.86 -8.90
C ALA A 270 -23.51 1.16 -9.59
N LYS A 271 -23.88 0.34 -10.55
CA LYS A 271 -25.18 0.44 -11.24
C LYS A 271 -26.36 0.23 -10.29
N ALA A 272 -26.28 -0.79 -9.42
CA ALA A 272 -27.35 -1.07 -8.45
C ALA A 272 -27.57 0.11 -7.51
N VAL A 273 -26.52 0.72 -7.01
CA VAL A 273 -26.56 1.89 -6.13
C VAL A 273 -27.07 3.13 -6.88
N LYS A 274 -26.48 3.44 -8.04
CA LYS A 274 -26.79 4.63 -8.85
C LYS A 274 -28.26 4.65 -9.30
N GLU A 275 -28.78 3.52 -9.74
CA GLU A 275 -30.17 3.37 -10.21
C GLU A 275 -31.14 2.96 -9.10
N LYS A 276 -30.66 2.79 -7.86
CA LYS A 276 -31.44 2.31 -6.71
C LYS A 276 -32.23 1.05 -7.07
N ASN A 277 -31.55 0.09 -7.69
CA ASN A 277 -32.15 -1.14 -8.18
C ASN A 277 -31.23 -2.35 -7.94
N TRP A 278 -31.44 -3.03 -6.83
CA TRP A 278 -30.64 -4.17 -6.39
C TRP A 278 -30.92 -5.47 -7.17
N THR A 279 -31.89 -5.49 -8.09
CA THR A 279 -32.14 -6.64 -8.99
C THR A 279 -30.97 -6.88 -9.94
N TYR A 280 -30.12 -5.87 -10.20
CA TYR A 280 -28.93 -6.02 -11.04
C TYR A 280 -27.95 -7.05 -10.49
N LEU A 281 -27.91 -7.29 -9.19
CA LEU A 281 -27.05 -8.30 -8.57
C LEU A 281 -27.46 -9.75 -8.94
N ASN A 282 -28.62 -9.93 -9.58
CA ASN A 282 -29.06 -11.23 -10.10
C ASN A 282 -28.34 -11.61 -11.41
N ASP A 283 -27.70 -10.68 -12.06
CA ASP A 283 -27.12 -10.90 -13.39
C ASP A 283 -25.76 -11.60 -13.29
N LYS A 284 -25.81 -12.94 -13.29
CA LYS A 284 -24.64 -13.80 -13.16
C LYS A 284 -23.74 -13.83 -14.40
N ALA A 285 -24.26 -13.42 -15.57
CA ALA A 285 -23.56 -13.60 -16.84
C ALA A 285 -22.36 -12.67 -17.01
N TYR A 286 -22.31 -11.59 -16.23
CA TYR A 286 -21.34 -10.52 -16.43
C TYR A 286 -20.15 -10.54 -15.47
N HIS A 287 -20.14 -11.37 -14.42
CA HIS A 287 -19.07 -11.41 -13.43
C HIS A 287 -18.11 -12.57 -13.68
N LEU A 288 -16.81 -12.34 -13.52
CA LEU A 288 -15.81 -13.40 -13.57
C LEU A 288 -16.05 -14.44 -12.48
N VAL A 289 -16.39 -14.00 -11.27
CA VAL A 289 -16.68 -14.86 -10.12
C VAL A 289 -17.88 -15.79 -10.34
N SER A 290 -18.76 -15.48 -11.28
CA SER A 290 -19.95 -16.26 -11.60
C SER A 290 -19.89 -16.99 -12.94
N SER A 291 -18.74 -16.89 -13.65
CA SER A 291 -18.59 -17.41 -15.01
C SER A 291 -18.34 -18.92 -15.11
N GLY A 292 -18.36 -19.63 -14.00
CA GLY A 292 -18.12 -21.07 -13.92
C GLY A 292 -17.05 -21.42 -12.90
N SER A 293 -17.03 -22.70 -12.51
CA SER A 293 -16.11 -23.22 -11.50
C SER A 293 -14.63 -23.10 -11.90
N GLU A 294 -14.35 -23.02 -13.20
CA GLU A 294 -13.02 -22.85 -13.76
C GLU A 294 -12.47 -21.42 -13.63
N TYR A 295 -13.34 -20.42 -13.35
CA TYR A 295 -12.95 -19.01 -13.23
C TYR A 295 -13.13 -18.43 -11.83
N ASN A 296 -14.09 -18.94 -11.02
CA ASN A 296 -14.44 -18.33 -9.75
C ASN A 296 -13.22 -18.20 -8.80
N ARG A 297 -12.28 -19.18 -8.79
CA ARG A 297 -11.07 -19.11 -7.98
C ARG A 297 -10.10 -18.00 -8.41
N TYR A 298 -10.15 -17.60 -9.68
CA TYR A 298 -9.30 -16.56 -10.24
C TYR A 298 -9.94 -15.17 -10.25
N ALA A 299 -11.13 -15.03 -9.65
CA ALA A 299 -11.80 -13.76 -9.51
C ALA A 299 -11.38 -13.08 -8.20
N VAL A 300 -10.71 -11.94 -8.29
CA VAL A 300 -10.51 -11.02 -7.16
C VAL A 300 -11.58 -9.94 -7.25
N THR A 301 -12.57 -10.03 -6.37
CA THR A 301 -13.74 -9.14 -6.35
C THR A 301 -13.48 -7.91 -5.50
N PHE A 302 -14.07 -6.77 -5.83
CA PHE A 302 -13.90 -5.52 -5.08
C PHE A 302 -15.14 -4.62 -5.22
N VAL A 303 -15.33 -3.71 -4.27
CA VAL A 303 -16.37 -2.67 -4.31
C VAL A 303 -15.83 -1.43 -5.01
N GLU A 304 -14.75 -0.89 -4.53
CA GLU A 304 -14.00 0.23 -5.13
C GLU A 304 -12.51 -0.03 -5.05
N ASN A 305 -11.75 0.70 -5.85
CA ASN A 305 -10.31 0.80 -5.81
C ASN A 305 -9.88 2.27 -5.94
N HIS A 306 -8.58 2.54 -6.01
CA HIS A 306 -8.00 3.88 -6.09
C HIS A 306 -8.35 4.64 -7.38
N ASP A 307 -8.76 3.96 -8.47
CA ASP A 307 -9.17 4.56 -9.73
C ASP A 307 -10.68 4.79 -9.83
N THR A 308 -11.45 3.92 -9.20
CA THR A 308 -12.93 3.98 -9.24
C THR A 308 -13.52 4.78 -8.07
N GLN A 309 -12.73 5.14 -7.07
CA GLN A 309 -13.21 5.75 -5.82
C GLN A 309 -13.96 7.08 -6.04
N TYR A 310 -14.97 7.29 -5.20
CA TYR A 310 -15.55 8.61 -5.03
C TYR A 310 -14.59 9.51 -4.24
N ARG A 311 -14.25 10.68 -4.78
CA ARG A 311 -13.39 11.69 -4.13
C ARG A 311 -14.18 12.94 -3.75
N SER A 312 -14.86 13.53 -4.73
CA SER A 312 -15.70 14.72 -4.55
C SER A 312 -16.72 14.80 -5.68
N PRO A 313 -17.75 15.67 -5.60
CA PRO A 313 -18.69 15.87 -6.70
C PRO A 313 -18.06 16.31 -8.02
N SER A 314 -16.89 16.97 -7.96
CA SER A 314 -16.15 17.46 -9.14
C SER A 314 -15.04 16.50 -9.59
N GLU A 315 -14.68 15.52 -8.76
CA GLU A 315 -13.59 14.59 -9.00
C GLU A 315 -14.02 13.19 -8.56
N THR A 316 -14.58 12.44 -9.46
CA THR A 316 -15.04 11.08 -9.23
C THR A 316 -14.32 10.11 -10.14
N GLY A 317 -14.00 8.92 -9.64
CA GLY A 317 -13.55 7.79 -10.45
C GLY A 317 -14.66 7.28 -11.38
N SER A 318 -14.28 6.37 -12.27
CA SER A 318 -15.22 5.72 -13.17
C SER A 318 -16.22 4.86 -12.38
N GLU A 319 -17.52 5.16 -12.52
CA GLU A 319 -18.61 4.44 -11.84
C GLU A 319 -18.48 4.41 -10.30
N ALA A 320 -18.00 5.52 -9.71
CA ALA A 320 -17.77 5.64 -8.26
C ALA A 320 -19.05 5.39 -7.43
N ILE A 321 -18.88 4.69 -6.30
CA ILE A 321 -19.95 4.37 -5.37
C ILE A 321 -19.92 5.36 -4.20
N SER A 322 -20.91 6.24 -4.09
CA SER A 322 -20.97 7.30 -3.07
C SER A 322 -21.94 7.03 -1.92
N SER A 323 -22.75 5.96 -1.99
CA SER A 323 -23.70 5.55 -0.95
C SER A 323 -23.77 4.03 -0.83
N ASP A 324 -24.51 3.54 0.16
CA ASP A 324 -24.75 2.10 0.37
C ASP A 324 -23.48 1.24 0.51
N ILE A 325 -22.37 1.86 0.94
CA ILE A 325 -21.03 1.23 1.02
C ILE A 325 -21.05 -0.02 1.88
N ARG A 326 -21.79 -0.01 3.01
CA ARG A 326 -21.91 -1.18 3.89
C ARG A 326 -22.62 -2.33 3.18
N ALA A 327 -23.71 -2.05 2.47
CA ALA A 327 -24.44 -3.05 1.69
C ALA A 327 -23.57 -3.67 0.59
N CYS A 328 -22.77 -2.84 -0.12
CA CYS A 328 -21.83 -3.29 -1.15
C CYS A 328 -20.74 -4.19 -0.56
N ASN A 329 -20.13 -3.80 0.56
CA ASN A 329 -19.12 -4.63 1.23
C ASN A 329 -19.72 -5.92 1.82
N ALA A 330 -20.97 -5.88 2.30
CA ALA A 330 -21.66 -7.08 2.73
C ALA A 330 -21.90 -8.05 1.56
N TYR A 331 -22.26 -7.56 0.38
CA TYR A 331 -22.34 -8.40 -0.81
C TYR A 331 -20.96 -8.96 -1.19
N LEU A 332 -19.92 -8.12 -1.24
CA LEU A 332 -18.54 -8.52 -1.52
C LEU A 332 -18.07 -9.65 -0.61
N LEU A 333 -18.22 -9.47 0.71
CA LEU A 333 -17.69 -10.39 1.72
C LEU A 333 -18.52 -11.68 1.85
N ALA A 334 -19.76 -11.69 1.37
CA ALA A 334 -20.56 -12.91 1.27
C ALA A 334 -20.26 -13.73 0.00
N MET A 335 -19.90 -13.11 -1.11
CA MET A 335 -19.71 -13.78 -2.40
C MET A 335 -18.49 -14.72 -2.43
N PRO A 336 -18.49 -15.75 -3.32
CA PRO A 336 -17.29 -16.48 -3.71
C PRO A 336 -16.22 -15.55 -4.31
N GLY A 337 -15.12 -16.13 -4.75
CA GLY A 337 -13.94 -15.36 -5.18
C GLY A 337 -13.13 -14.87 -3.98
N THR A 338 -12.06 -14.14 -4.24
CA THR A 338 -11.26 -13.51 -3.18
C THR A 338 -11.67 -12.06 -3.04
N PRO A 339 -12.32 -11.67 -1.95
CA PRO A 339 -12.72 -10.28 -1.75
C PRO A 339 -11.50 -9.41 -1.45
N CYS A 340 -11.40 -8.27 -2.13
CA CYS A 340 -10.46 -7.19 -1.88
C CYS A 340 -11.20 -6.00 -1.29
N VAL A 341 -10.97 -5.73 -0.01
CA VAL A 341 -11.55 -4.58 0.70
C VAL A 341 -10.71 -3.35 0.39
N PHE A 342 -11.35 -2.21 0.16
CA PHE A 342 -10.69 -0.95 -0.11
C PHE A 342 -10.32 -0.22 1.20
N LEU A 343 -9.10 0.32 1.32
CA LEU A 343 -8.62 0.94 2.57
C LEU A 343 -9.56 2.02 3.10
N LYS A 344 -10.10 2.88 2.22
CA LYS A 344 -11.03 3.92 2.65
C LYS A 344 -12.29 3.34 3.27
N HIS A 345 -12.84 2.25 2.70
CA HIS A 345 -13.99 1.55 3.29
C HIS A 345 -13.63 0.89 4.64
N TRP A 346 -12.41 0.31 4.74
CA TRP A 346 -11.92 -0.22 6.01
C TRP A 346 -11.85 0.85 7.10
N ILE A 347 -11.35 2.03 6.78
CA ILE A 347 -11.24 3.16 7.72
C ILE A 347 -12.64 3.62 8.15
N ASP A 348 -13.51 3.89 7.18
CA ASP A 348 -14.82 4.53 7.41
C ASP A 348 -15.87 3.58 8.02
N TYR A 349 -15.78 2.26 7.75
CA TYR A 349 -16.79 1.25 8.12
C TYR A 349 -16.17 0.04 8.84
N LYS A 350 -15.11 0.26 9.61
CA LYS A 350 -14.26 -0.78 10.22
C LYS A 350 -15.05 -1.81 11.00
N LYS A 351 -15.99 -1.38 11.86
CA LYS A 351 -16.82 -2.29 12.69
C LYS A 351 -17.65 -3.25 11.82
N ASP A 352 -18.36 -2.72 10.83
CA ASP A 352 -19.21 -3.53 9.94
C ASP A 352 -18.37 -4.52 9.12
N ILE A 353 -17.24 -4.06 8.56
CA ILE A 353 -16.35 -4.91 7.76
C ILE A 353 -15.74 -6.03 8.61
N LYS A 354 -15.30 -5.75 9.84
CA LYS A 354 -14.85 -6.77 10.79
C LYS A 354 -15.92 -7.84 11.02
N MET A 355 -17.16 -7.44 11.29
CA MET A 355 -18.29 -8.35 11.47
C MET A 355 -18.55 -9.21 10.24
N MET A 356 -18.53 -8.63 9.05
CA MET A 356 -18.71 -9.34 7.79
C MET A 356 -17.60 -10.35 7.51
N ILE A 357 -16.33 -9.99 7.78
CA ILE A 357 -15.19 -10.90 7.63
C ILE A 357 -15.30 -12.08 8.59
N GLU A 358 -15.64 -11.86 9.85
CA GLU A 358 -15.83 -12.92 10.83
C GLU A 358 -17.01 -13.83 10.45
N ALA A 359 -18.11 -13.26 9.94
CA ALA A 359 -19.24 -14.03 9.44
C ALA A 359 -18.85 -14.91 8.23
N ARG A 360 -18.04 -14.38 7.28
CA ARG A 360 -17.47 -15.14 6.16
C ARG A 360 -16.63 -16.32 6.64
N LYS A 361 -15.71 -16.08 7.59
CA LYS A 361 -14.87 -17.13 8.19
C LYS A 361 -15.72 -18.22 8.85
N LEU A 362 -16.70 -17.81 9.65
CA LEU A 362 -17.57 -18.72 10.39
C LEU A 362 -18.40 -19.60 9.45
N ALA A 363 -18.91 -19.00 8.36
CA ALA A 363 -19.65 -19.70 7.32
C ALA A 363 -18.77 -20.59 6.42
N GLY A 364 -17.43 -20.52 6.53
CA GLY A 364 -16.50 -21.33 5.74
C GLY A 364 -16.56 -21.00 4.24
N ILE A 365 -16.72 -19.73 3.88
CA ILE A 365 -16.79 -19.29 2.48
C ILE A 365 -15.37 -19.19 1.92
N THR A 366 -15.16 -19.79 0.74
CA THR A 366 -13.91 -19.78 0.00
C THR A 366 -14.09 -19.15 -1.39
N ASN A 367 -13.01 -18.97 -2.12
CA ASN A 367 -13.06 -18.49 -3.50
C ASN A 367 -13.75 -19.44 -4.47
N THR A 368 -13.90 -20.73 -4.12
CA THR A 368 -14.59 -21.74 -4.92
C THR A 368 -15.99 -22.07 -4.40
N SER A 369 -16.49 -21.35 -3.41
CA SER A 369 -17.87 -21.48 -2.93
C SER A 369 -18.89 -21.22 -4.03
N THR A 370 -20.11 -21.71 -3.87
CA THR A 370 -21.23 -21.48 -4.80
C THR A 370 -22.32 -20.66 -4.14
N TYR A 371 -23.13 -19.99 -4.94
CA TYR A 371 -24.26 -19.23 -4.41
C TYR A 371 -25.51 -19.39 -5.28
N THR A 372 -26.65 -19.06 -4.68
CA THR A 372 -27.96 -19.10 -5.31
C THR A 372 -28.73 -17.83 -4.97
N ASN A 373 -29.36 -17.21 -5.96
CA ASN A 373 -30.25 -16.09 -5.73
C ASN A 373 -31.55 -16.60 -5.05
N MET A 374 -31.94 -15.92 -3.97
CA MET A 374 -33.11 -16.27 -3.15
C MET A 374 -34.29 -15.35 -3.43
N ARG A 375 -34.10 -14.05 -3.32
CA ARG A 375 -35.09 -13.02 -3.55
C ARG A 375 -34.44 -11.80 -4.17
N GLN A 376 -35.07 -11.28 -5.22
CA GLN A 376 -34.51 -10.16 -5.97
C GLN A 376 -35.63 -9.14 -6.19
N GLU A 377 -35.52 -7.99 -5.58
CA GLU A 377 -36.43 -6.87 -5.66
C GLU A 377 -35.67 -5.57 -5.85
N ARG A 378 -36.39 -4.51 -6.23
CA ARG A 378 -35.76 -3.21 -6.45
C ARG A 378 -34.97 -2.72 -5.21
N GLY A 379 -35.51 -2.92 -4.01
CA GLY A 379 -34.95 -2.47 -2.75
C GLY A 379 -34.02 -3.49 -2.05
N LEU A 380 -33.95 -4.74 -2.53
CA LEU A 380 -33.07 -5.75 -1.93
C LEU A 380 -32.65 -6.85 -2.90
N SER A 381 -31.47 -7.41 -2.61
CA SER A 381 -30.99 -8.66 -3.18
C SER A 381 -30.63 -9.62 -2.05
N ALA A 382 -31.19 -10.85 -2.08
CA ALA A 382 -30.86 -11.90 -1.13
C ALA A 382 -30.21 -13.08 -1.87
N ILE A 383 -29.06 -13.52 -1.39
CA ILE A 383 -28.32 -14.68 -1.91
C ILE A 383 -28.04 -15.68 -0.78
N ALA A 384 -28.05 -16.97 -1.10
CA ALA A 384 -27.56 -18.02 -0.22
C ALA A 384 -26.21 -18.52 -0.73
N VAL A 385 -25.17 -18.37 0.08
CA VAL A 385 -23.80 -18.80 -0.26
C VAL A 385 -23.46 -20.05 0.53
N ARG A 386 -22.99 -21.07 -0.17
CA ARG A 386 -22.62 -22.37 0.41
C ARG A 386 -21.14 -22.38 0.74
N GLY A 387 -20.84 -22.43 2.02
CA GLY A 387 -19.51 -22.66 2.53
C GLY A 387 -19.18 -24.15 2.72
N GLU A 388 -18.05 -24.43 3.35
CA GLU A 388 -17.61 -25.79 3.66
C GLU A 388 -18.49 -26.45 4.74
N GLY A 389 -18.60 -27.78 4.70
CA GLY A 389 -19.32 -28.53 5.73
C GLY A 389 -20.84 -28.27 5.79
N ASN A 390 -21.51 -28.08 4.65
CA ASN A 390 -22.93 -27.77 4.56
C ASN A 390 -23.37 -26.45 5.24
N LYS A 391 -22.44 -25.59 5.57
CA LYS A 391 -22.72 -24.25 6.09
C LYS A 391 -23.32 -23.39 4.99
N ILE A 392 -24.30 -22.57 5.36
CA ILE A 392 -24.94 -21.62 4.45
C ILE A 392 -25.04 -20.27 5.14
N LEU A 393 -24.58 -19.24 4.44
CA LEU A 393 -24.82 -17.85 4.78
C LEU A 393 -25.82 -17.25 3.78
N ILE A 394 -26.91 -16.67 4.27
CA ILE A 394 -27.79 -15.83 3.48
C ILE A 394 -27.35 -14.38 3.71
N ALA A 395 -26.94 -13.71 2.64
CA ALA A 395 -26.67 -12.29 2.65
C ALA A 395 -27.84 -11.56 1.97
N VAL A 396 -28.42 -10.61 2.68
CA VAL A 396 -29.45 -9.71 2.18
C VAL A 396 -28.88 -8.31 2.17
N VAL A 397 -28.90 -7.66 1.02
CA VAL A 397 -28.30 -6.33 0.82
C VAL A 397 -29.26 -5.38 0.12
N GLY A 398 -29.15 -4.11 0.38
CA GLY A 398 -29.99 -3.03 -0.13
C GLY A 398 -30.81 -2.35 0.96
N PRO A 399 -31.46 -1.20 0.67
CA PRO A 399 -32.19 -0.39 1.65
C PRO A 399 -33.32 -1.15 2.36
N ASP A 400 -33.93 -2.14 1.70
CA ASP A 400 -35.02 -2.94 2.26
C ASP A 400 -34.54 -4.27 2.88
N ALA A 401 -33.25 -4.46 3.10
CA ALA A 401 -32.66 -5.71 3.60
C ALA A 401 -33.32 -6.19 4.91
N ALA A 402 -33.67 -5.27 5.81
CA ALA A 402 -34.34 -5.59 7.09
C ALA A 402 -35.75 -6.18 6.92
N THR A 403 -36.39 -6.06 5.76
CA THR A 403 -37.72 -6.62 5.49
C THR A 403 -37.70 -8.11 5.13
N TYR A 404 -36.49 -8.66 4.88
CA TYR A 404 -36.36 -10.06 4.53
C TYR A 404 -36.49 -10.96 5.75
N THR A 405 -37.32 -11.99 5.62
CA THR A 405 -37.46 -13.02 6.65
C THR A 405 -37.14 -14.39 6.03
N PRO A 406 -36.06 -15.06 6.47
CA PRO A 406 -35.74 -16.41 6.03
C PRO A 406 -36.71 -17.43 6.65
N THR A 407 -36.64 -18.69 6.17
CA THR A 407 -37.33 -19.81 6.84
C THR A 407 -36.77 -20.04 8.24
N ALA A 408 -37.50 -20.75 9.10
CA ALA A 408 -37.10 -21.07 10.46
C ALA A 408 -35.79 -21.89 10.59
N ALA A 409 -35.26 -22.41 9.47
CA ALA A 409 -33.98 -23.10 9.42
C ALA A 409 -32.75 -22.15 9.53
N PHE A 410 -32.95 -20.85 9.47
CA PHE A 410 -31.93 -19.83 9.53
C PHE A 410 -32.13 -18.89 10.70
N ARG A 411 -31.05 -18.47 11.30
CA ARG A 411 -31.00 -17.46 12.37
C ARG A 411 -30.20 -16.24 11.94
N LYS A 412 -30.60 -15.07 12.37
CA LYS A 412 -29.84 -13.84 12.15
C LYS A 412 -28.49 -13.93 12.88
N LEU A 413 -27.41 -13.58 12.17
CA LEU A 413 -26.04 -13.53 12.71
C LEU A 413 -25.63 -12.11 13.03
N CYS A 414 -25.73 -11.21 12.04
CA CYS A 414 -25.45 -9.78 12.21
C CYS A 414 -26.23 -8.95 11.21
N GLU A 415 -26.31 -7.65 11.47
CA GLU A 415 -26.97 -6.67 10.61
C GLU A 415 -26.31 -5.29 10.77
N GLY A 416 -26.53 -4.44 9.79
CA GLY A 416 -26.16 -3.03 9.78
C GLY A 416 -26.99 -2.29 8.75
N GLU A 417 -26.60 -1.05 8.47
CA GLU A 417 -27.30 -0.24 7.47
C GLU A 417 -27.20 -0.89 6.09
N GLY A 418 -28.36 -1.24 5.52
CA GLY A 418 -28.46 -1.83 4.20
C GLY A 418 -28.02 -3.30 4.09
N TYR A 419 -27.78 -4.02 5.19
CA TYR A 419 -27.49 -5.45 5.12
C TYR A 419 -27.97 -6.26 6.32
N VAL A 420 -28.23 -7.54 6.09
CA VAL A 420 -28.49 -8.55 7.13
C VAL A 420 -27.87 -9.88 6.70
N TYR A 421 -27.19 -10.56 7.63
CA TYR A 421 -26.67 -11.91 7.44
C TYR A 421 -27.44 -12.91 8.30
N TYR A 422 -27.82 -14.05 7.68
CA TYR A 422 -28.40 -15.20 8.37
C TYR A 422 -27.58 -16.44 8.08
N VAL A 423 -27.55 -17.36 9.05
CA VAL A 423 -26.83 -18.64 8.92
C VAL A 423 -27.71 -19.81 9.30
N ASN A 424 -27.46 -20.98 8.68
CA ASN A 424 -28.16 -22.22 9.01
C ASN A 424 -27.56 -22.87 10.26
N SER A 425 -28.20 -23.94 10.77
CA SER A 425 -27.77 -24.68 11.96
C SER A 425 -26.42 -25.38 11.86
N SER A 426 -25.88 -25.57 10.64
CA SER A 426 -24.53 -26.12 10.43
C SER A 426 -23.42 -25.14 10.79
N VAL A 427 -23.73 -23.85 10.97
CA VAL A 427 -22.77 -22.84 11.41
C VAL A 427 -22.78 -22.79 12.95
N ASP A 428 -21.67 -23.13 13.57
CA ASP A 428 -21.49 -22.95 15.00
C ASP A 428 -21.34 -21.48 15.36
N THR A 429 -22.30 -20.93 16.08
CA THR A 429 -22.29 -19.52 16.52
C THR A 429 -22.10 -19.37 18.02
N SER A 430 -21.69 -20.42 18.72
CA SER A 430 -21.49 -20.39 20.20
C SER A 430 -20.49 -19.32 20.65
N GLY A 431 -19.50 -19.02 19.80
CA GLY A 431 -18.50 -17.97 20.05
C GLY A 431 -18.87 -16.58 19.51
N TRP A 432 -20.03 -16.39 18.86
CA TRP A 432 -20.33 -15.16 18.14
C TRP A 432 -20.41 -13.93 19.06
N ASP A 433 -21.02 -14.05 20.23
CA ASP A 433 -21.13 -12.94 21.17
C ASP A 433 -19.75 -12.46 21.68
N ALA A 434 -18.79 -13.37 21.80
CA ALA A 434 -17.43 -13.02 22.18
C ALA A 434 -16.72 -12.27 21.04
N ILE A 435 -16.96 -12.68 19.77
CA ILE A 435 -16.45 -11.97 18.58
C ILE A 435 -17.02 -10.55 18.52
N VAL A 436 -18.34 -10.40 18.70
CA VAL A 436 -19.01 -9.08 18.72
C VAL A 436 -18.39 -8.17 19.78
N LYS A 437 -18.27 -8.65 21.02
CA LYS A 437 -17.67 -7.87 22.12
C LYS A 437 -16.23 -7.47 21.84
N ARG A 438 -15.44 -8.36 21.23
CA ARG A 438 -14.07 -8.05 20.82
C ARG A 438 -14.06 -6.92 19.79
N ILE A 439 -14.85 -7.02 18.72
CA ILE A 439 -14.94 -6.01 17.66
C ILE A 439 -15.42 -4.67 18.23
N GLU A 440 -16.38 -4.69 19.16
CA GLU A 440 -16.86 -3.49 19.84
C GLU A 440 -15.77 -2.84 20.70
N ALA A 441 -14.98 -3.64 21.42
CA ALA A 441 -13.85 -3.15 22.20
C ALA A 441 -12.73 -2.57 21.31
N GLU A 442 -12.43 -3.22 20.19
CA GLU A 442 -11.46 -2.73 19.19
C GLU A 442 -11.94 -1.47 18.46
N SER A 443 -13.25 -1.21 18.44
CA SER A 443 -13.86 -0.05 17.76
C SER A 443 -14.01 1.16 18.69
N VAL A 444 -13.73 1.01 19.98
CA VAL A 444 -13.52 2.14 20.87
C VAL A 444 -12.13 2.67 20.50
N GLU A 445 -12.09 3.76 19.73
CA GLU A 445 -10.83 4.48 19.50
C GLU A 445 -10.21 4.75 20.87
N GLU A 446 -9.00 4.20 21.12
CA GLU A 446 -8.17 4.82 22.16
C GLU A 446 -8.06 6.29 21.78
N PRO A 447 -8.41 7.21 22.70
CA PRO A 447 -8.25 8.63 22.42
C PRO A 447 -6.82 8.82 21.93
N GLU A 448 -6.64 9.38 20.71
CA GLU A 448 -5.30 9.74 20.23
C GLU A 448 -4.57 10.37 21.39
N ALA A 449 -3.39 9.85 21.72
CA ALA A 449 -2.57 10.45 22.76
C ALA A 449 -2.52 11.94 22.47
N PRO A 450 -2.84 12.80 23.44
CA PRO A 450 -2.95 14.22 23.20
C PRO A 450 -1.66 14.67 22.53
N PHE A 451 -1.81 15.35 21.38
CA PHE A 451 -0.64 15.89 20.69
C PHE A 451 0.09 16.82 21.66
N GLU A 452 1.31 16.48 21.99
CA GLU A 452 2.14 17.34 22.82
C GLU A 452 2.82 18.38 21.92
N ASP A 453 2.54 19.65 22.19
CA ASP A 453 3.25 20.76 21.57
C ASP A 453 4.75 20.57 21.82
N ARG A 454 5.54 20.69 20.77
CA ARG A 454 6.98 20.44 20.83
C ARG A 454 7.76 21.41 19.96
N ASP A 455 9.01 21.55 20.27
CA ASP A 455 9.95 22.30 19.45
C ASP A 455 10.62 21.35 18.46
N VAL A 456 10.71 21.77 17.20
CA VAL A 456 11.44 21.08 16.12
C VAL A 456 12.57 21.99 15.66
N THR A 457 13.80 21.48 15.76
CA THR A 457 14.99 22.20 15.33
C THR A 457 15.47 21.70 13.98
N ILE A 458 15.63 22.62 13.03
CA ILE A 458 16.20 22.32 11.72
C ILE A 458 17.66 22.76 11.71
N TYR A 459 18.56 21.81 11.48
CA TYR A 459 19.98 22.00 11.31
C TYR A 459 20.33 21.94 9.83
N VAL A 460 21.08 22.92 9.30
CA VAL A 460 21.55 22.94 7.92
C VAL A 460 23.06 23.07 7.92
N SER A 461 23.74 22.20 7.17
CA SER A 461 25.21 22.20 7.07
C SER A 461 25.73 23.56 6.63
N THR A 462 26.77 24.07 7.31
CA THR A 462 27.45 25.30 6.90
C THR A 462 28.26 25.13 5.61
N LYS A 463 28.43 23.89 5.13
CA LYS A 463 29.07 23.56 3.85
C LYS A 463 28.06 23.68 2.71
N LEU A 464 27.83 24.90 2.26
CA LEU A 464 26.88 25.19 1.18
C LEU A 464 27.53 25.09 -0.21
N PRO A 465 26.77 24.73 -1.27
CA PRO A 465 27.27 24.66 -2.63
C PRO A 465 27.76 26.02 -3.18
N ALA A 466 28.55 26.00 -4.25
CA ALA A 466 28.94 27.21 -4.96
C ALA A 466 27.74 28.04 -5.39
N GLY A 467 27.82 29.34 -5.22
CA GLY A 467 26.74 30.31 -5.52
C GLY A 467 25.76 30.56 -4.35
N TRP A 468 25.89 29.84 -3.24
CA TRP A 468 25.19 30.15 -1.99
C TRP A 468 25.97 31.17 -1.16
N SER A 469 25.25 31.98 -0.35
CA SER A 469 25.88 32.98 0.53
C SER A 469 26.67 32.30 1.65
N ASN A 470 27.91 32.70 1.87
CA ASN A 470 28.66 32.24 3.01
C ASN A 470 28.12 32.83 4.31
N GLY A 471 28.05 32.02 5.36
CA GLY A 471 27.70 32.46 6.72
C GLY A 471 26.20 32.67 6.98
N SER A 472 25.31 32.34 6.04
CA SER A 472 23.85 32.35 6.30
C SER A 472 23.08 31.51 5.30
N VAL A 473 21.91 31.05 5.74
CA VAL A 473 20.91 30.36 4.91
C VAL A 473 19.52 30.88 5.32
N ASN A 474 18.59 31.03 4.37
CA ASN A 474 17.24 31.41 4.67
C ASN A 474 16.35 30.18 4.81
N TYR A 475 15.49 30.19 5.81
CA TYR A 475 14.50 29.14 6.09
C TYR A 475 13.10 29.71 5.79
N TRP A 476 12.40 29.11 4.82
CA TRP A 476 10.98 29.33 4.61
C TRP A 476 10.23 28.11 5.10
N VAL A 477 9.51 28.25 6.21
CA VAL A 477 8.85 27.16 6.93
C VAL A 477 7.36 27.43 7.01
N TRP A 478 6.56 26.42 6.70
CA TRP A 478 5.10 26.51 6.74
C TRP A 478 4.47 25.20 7.25
N SER A 479 3.24 25.32 7.76
CA SER A 479 2.40 24.21 8.17
C SER A 479 1.94 23.39 6.97
N ASN A 480 2.04 22.05 7.05
CA ASN A 480 1.46 21.17 6.04
C ASN A 480 -0.06 21.07 6.18
N THR A 481 -0.62 21.38 7.37
CA THR A 481 -2.06 21.25 7.65
C THR A 481 -2.88 22.38 7.04
N ASP A 482 -2.45 23.64 7.22
CA ASP A 482 -3.21 24.83 6.80
C ASP A 482 -2.42 25.81 5.92
N GLY A 483 -1.16 25.49 5.59
CA GLY A 483 -0.28 26.33 4.80
C GLY A 483 0.22 27.59 5.51
N SER A 484 -0.06 27.77 6.80
CA SER A 484 0.35 28.95 7.54
C SER A 484 1.86 29.08 7.64
N ASN A 485 2.39 30.29 7.42
CA ASN A 485 3.81 30.58 7.50
C ASN A 485 4.29 30.64 8.96
N LEU A 486 5.25 29.79 9.34
CA LEU A 486 5.82 29.72 10.70
C LEU A 486 7.04 30.62 10.90
N CYS A 487 7.60 31.21 9.83
CA CYS A 487 8.73 32.12 9.94
C CYS A 487 8.40 33.38 10.73
N SER A 488 9.38 33.94 11.43
CA SER A 488 9.27 35.26 12.03
C SER A 488 9.13 36.35 10.95
N ASN A 489 9.94 36.25 9.88
CA ASN A 489 9.77 37.07 8.68
C ASN A 489 8.71 36.44 7.77
N LYS A 490 7.55 37.07 7.67
CA LYS A 490 6.40 36.60 6.88
C LYS A 490 6.55 36.81 5.37
N ASN A 491 7.59 37.47 4.91
CA ASN A 491 7.89 37.67 3.50
C ASN A 491 9.00 36.67 3.04
N TRP A 492 8.92 36.26 1.79
CA TRP A 492 10.00 35.50 1.15
C TRP A 492 11.31 36.32 1.20
N PRO A 493 12.44 35.70 1.52
CA PRO A 493 12.71 34.28 1.65
C PRO A 493 12.63 33.71 3.08
N GLY A 494 11.88 34.33 3.98
CA GLY A 494 11.68 33.86 5.34
C GLY A 494 12.77 34.31 6.31
N ASP A 495 13.09 33.42 7.27
CA ASP A 495 14.05 33.71 8.34
C ASP A 495 15.49 33.54 7.87
N LYS A 496 16.29 34.61 7.93
CA LYS A 496 17.73 34.54 7.69
C LYS A 496 18.43 33.96 8.92
N VAL A 497 19.00 32.76 8.78
CA VAL A 497 19.68 32.03 9.85
C VAL A 497 21.19 32.21 9.72
N THR A 498 21.81 32.77 10.77
CA THR A 498 23.26 32.99 10.89
C THR A 498 23.81 32.32 12.14
N GLN A 499 22.94 31.90 13.06
CA GLN A 499 23.35 31.18 14.26
C GLN A 499 23.86 29.78 13.89
N THR A 500 24.96 29.38 14.48
CA THR A 500 25.56 28.07 14.30
C THR A 500 25.67 27.31 15.62
N LYS A 501 25.69 25.96 15.51
CA LYS A 501 25.96 25.06 16.62
C LYS A 501 26.83 23.92 16.11
N THR A 502 27.83 23.53 16.88
CA THR A 502 28.63 22.35 16.58
C THR A 502 27.97 21.11 17.13
N VAL A 503 27.71 20.11 16.27
CA VAL A 503 27.22 18.79 16.62
C VAL A 503 28.11 17.75 15.96
N ASP A 504 28.60 16.79 16.74
CA ASP A 504 29.55 15.75 16.29
C ASP A 504 30.74 16.28 15.49
N GLY A 505 31.29 17.42 15.94
CA GLY A 505 32.44 18.08 15.31
C GLY A 505 32.13 18.83 13.99
N THR A 506 30.88 18.84 13.55
CA THR A 506 30.41 19.58 12.37
C THR A 506 29.60 20.81 12.79
N GLU A 507 29.82 21.92 12.11
CA GLU A 507 29.11 23.17 12.36
C GLU A 507 27.87 23.27 11.50
N TRP A 508 26.70 23.59 12.12
CA TRP A 508 25.39 23.62 11.52
C TRP A 508 24.73 24.97 11.78
N PHE A 509 24.15 25.60 10.77
CA PHE A 509 23.12 26.61 10.96
C PHE A 509 21.90 25.97 11.61
N TYR A 510 21.27 26.60 12.60
CA TYR A 510 20.10 26.01 13.22
C TYR A 510 19.03 27.05 13.57
N ARG A 511 17.78 26.59 13.56
CA ARG A 511 16.63 27.33 14.05
C ARG A 511 15.56 26.38 14.52
N THR A 512 14.88 26.78 15.60
CA THR A 512 13.81 26.00 16.24
C THR A 512 12.46 26.62 15.93
N TYR A 513 11.47 25.78 15.66
CA TYR A 513 10.09 26.16 15.41
C TYR A 513 9.20 25.41 16.38
N SER A 514 8.21 26.09 17.00
CA SER A 514 7.21 25.46 17.85
C SER A 514 6.14 24.80 16.98
N VAL A 515 5.94 23.52 17.19
CA VAL A 515 5.01 22.68 16.47
C VAL A 515 3.86 22.29 17.39
N THR A 516 2.66 22.66 16.99
CA THR A 516 1.40 22.39 17.69
C THR A 516 0.53 21.46 16.86
N LYS A 517 -0.55 20.91 17.41
CA LYS A 517 -1.52 20.12 16.64
C LYS A 517 -2.05 20.85 15.42
N ALA A 518 -2.17 22.18 15.46
CA ALA A 518 -2.73 22.98 14.40
C ALA A 518 -1.79 23.16 13.19
N ASN A 519 -0.45 23.11 13.41
CA ASN A 519 0.53 23.38 12.35
C ASN A 519 1.45 22.20 12.02
N HIS A 520 1.17 21.02 12.58
CA HIS A 520 1.93 19.79 12.38
C HIS A 520 1.41 18.97 11.19
N PRO A 521 2.30 18.32 10.40
CA PRO A 521 3.76 18.50 10.33
C PRO A 521 4.16 19.81 9.63
N ILE A 522 5.44 20.15 9.65
CA ILE A 522 5.96 21.37 9.01
C ILE A 522 6.78 21.03 7.76
N ASN A 523 6.84 21.98 6.84
CA ASN A 523 7.58 21.90 5.58
C ASN A 523 8.63 23.00 5.51
N ILE A 524 9.69 22.81 4.71
CA ILE A 524 10.76 23.81 4.55
C ILE A 524 11.28 23.90 3.11
N VAL A 525 11.61 25.14 2.70
CA VAL A 525 12.51 25.44 1.59
C VAL A 525 13.71 26.22 2.14
N LEU A 526 14.90 25.83 1.74
CA LEU A 526 16.12 26.56 2.01
C LEU A 526 16.47 27.46 0.83
N SER A 527 17.01 28.66 1.10
CA SER A 527 17.46 29.54 0.03
C SER A 527 18.62 30.43 0.46
N SER A 528 19.23 31.10 -0.51
CA SER A 528 20.37 31.99 -0.31
C SER A 528 20.01 33.43 -0.71
N GLY A 529 20.70 34.40 -0.11
CA GLY A 529 20.61 35.81 -0.47
C GLY A 529 19.17 36.34 -0.43
N SER A 530 18.67 36.80 -1.58
CA SER A 530 17.30 37.33 -1.75
C SER A 530 16.27 36.23 -2.07
N GLY A 531 16.62 34.94 -1.90
CA GLY A 531 15.73 33.81 -2.16
C GLY A 531 16.15 32.91 -3.32
N THR A 532 17.31 33.17 -3.92
CA THR A 532 17.94 32.35 -4.97
C THR A 532 19.46 32.29 -4.78
N PRO A 533 20.10 31.13 -5.03
CA PRO A 533 19.49 29.82 -5.33
C PRO A 533 18.63 29.30 -4.20
N GLN A 534 17.77 28.34 -4.49
CA GLN A 534 16.90 27.67 -3.51
C GLN A 534 16.88 26.16 -3.70
N THR A 535 16.40 25.44 -2.68
CA THR A 535 16.22 24.00 -2.73
C THR A 535 14.84 23.60 -3.26
N VAL A 536 14.68 22.31 -3.54
CA VAL A 536 13.36 21.67 -3.55
C VAL A 536 12.74 21.76 -2.16
N ASP A 537 11.41 21.58 -2.08
CA ASP A 537 10.69 21.54 -0.82
C ASP A 537 11.02 20.23 -0.07
N LEU A 538 11.17 20.30 1.24
CA LEU A 538 11.19 19.14 2.14
C LEU A 538 9.93 19.22 2.99
N GLU A 539 9.10 18.20 2.88
CA GLU A 539 7.78 18.13 3.50
C GLU A 539 7.74 17.14 4.67
N ASP A 540 6.67 17.19 5.45
CA ASP A 540 6.34 16.24 6.53
C ASP A 540 7.42 16.13 7.63
N ILE A 541 7.96 17.25 8.06
CA ILE A 541 8.95 17.30 9.15
C ILE A 541 8.23 17.25 10.49
N GLU A 542 8.46 16.18 11.24
CA GLU A 542 7.85 15.93 12.55
C GLU A 542 8.81 16.11 13.74
N THR A 543 10.10 15.94 13.51
CA THR A 543 11.16 15.95 14.53
C THR A 543 12.36 16.72 14.02
N ASP A 544 13.36 16.92 14.87
CA ASP A 544 14.64 17.55 14.48
C ASP A 544 15.21 16.95 13.20
N ARG A 545 15.76 17.79 12.32
CA ARG A 545 16.36 17.38 11.04
C ARG A 545 17.75 17.95 10.87
N TYR A 546 18.65 17.13 10.33
CA TYR A 546 19.98 17.52 9.87
C TYR A 546 20.02 17.45 8.36
N LEU A 547 20.21 18.59 7.70
CA LEU A 547 20.02 18.76 6.26
C LEU A 547 21.32 19.26 5.60
N GLU A 548 21.66 18.68 4.46
CA GLU A 548 22.72 19.18 3.58
C GLU A 548 22.12 19.67 2.27
N VAL A 549 22.57 20.83 1.81
CA VAL A 549 22.24 21.32 0.47
C VAL A 549 23.21 20.73 -0.53
N SER A 550 22.73 19.88 -1.43
CA SER A 550 23.55 19.27 -2.48
C SER A 550 23.85 20.26 -3.61
N ALA A 551 25.00 20.07 -4.26
CA ALA A 551 25.28 20.71 -5.55
C ALA A 551 24.41 20.14 -6.68
N ASP A 552 23.88 18.92 -6.52
CA ASP A 552 22.95 18.29 -7.45
C ASP A 552 21.64 19.07 -7.51
N LYS A 553 20.98 19.06 -8.66
CA LYS A 553 19.75 19.82 -8.91
C LYS A 553 18.63 18.95 -9.44
N SER A 554 17.41 19.32 -9.06
CA SER A 554 16.18 18.94 -9.73
C SER A 554 15.61 20.18 -10.42
N GLY A 555 15.66 20.22 -11.74
CA GLY A 555 15.41 21.44 -12.52
C GLY A 555 16.40 22.57 -12.16
N SER A 556 15.89 23.73 -11.74
CA SER A 556 16.69 24.87 -11.30
C SER A 556 17.03 24.87 -9.80
N LYS A 557 16.42 23.95 -9.00
CA LYS A 557 16.51 23.91 -7.54
C LYS A 557 17.54 22.90 -7.06
N ASN A 558 18.28 23.21 -5.98
CA ASN A 558 19.20 22.27 -5.34
C ASN A 558 18.45 21.17 -4.60
N ILE A 559 19.02 19.97 -4.54
CA ILE A 559 18.47 18.85 -3.77
C ILE A 559 18.83 19.01 -2.30
N ILE A 560 17.89 18.73 -1.38
CA ILE A 560 18.16 18.56 0.05
C ILE A 560 18.51 17.08 0.30
N LYS A 561 19.60 16.83 1.01
CA LYS A 561 19.93 15.54 1.59
C LYS A 561 19.57 15.56 3.07
N ASP A 562 18.66 14.73 3.50
CA ASP A 562 18.38 14.50 4.91
C ASP A 562 19.41 13.51 5.44
N VAL A 563 20.26 13.98 6.36
CA VAL A 563 21.32 13.19 6.99
C VAL A 563 21.04 12.96 8.48
N THR A 564 19.79 13.13 8.89
CA THR A 564 19.35 13.04 10.29
C THR A 564 19.75 11.72 10.95
N GLU A 565 19.62 10.61 10.24
CA GLU A 565 20.00 9.29 10.78
C GLU A 565 21.49 9.20 11.19
N GLN A 566 22.36 9.97 10.54
CA GLN A 566 23.79 9.99 10.87
C GLN A 566 24.07 10.72 12.19
N HIS A 567 23.15 11.56 12.64
CA HIS A 567 23.29 12.41 13.83
C HIS A 567 22.32 12.03 14.97
N THR A 568 21.28 11.26 14.71
CA THR A 568 20.32 10.79 15.74
C THR A 568 20.65 9.42 16.30
N THR A 569 21.60 8.71 15.75
CA THR A 569 22.15 7.47 16.34
C THR A 569 23.03 7.70 17.55
N GLY A 570 22.95 8.89 18.18
CA GLY A 570 23.64 9.23 19.42
C GLY A 570 23.31 8.24 20.53
N ILE A 571 24.13 7.18 20.63
CA ILE A 571 24.22 6.37 21.83
C ILE A 571 24.81 7.28 22.90
N THR A 572 23.98 7.76 23.82
CA THR A 572 24.49 8.52 24.96
C THR A 572 25.14 7.54 25.92
N GLU A 573 26.44 7.60 26.06
CA GLU A 573 27.15 6.86 27.13
C GLU A 573 26.81 7.51 28.49
N ILE A 574 26.22 6.72 29.39
CA ILE A 574 25.92 7.13 30.76
C ILE A 574 26.85 6.32 31.68
N ASN A 575 27.78 6.99 32.35
CA ASN A 575 28.51 6.39 33.45
C ASN A 575 27.56 6.19 34.63
N SER A 576 27.58 5.01 35.24
CA SER A 576 26.60 4.51 36.21
C SER A 576 26.45 5.35 37.51
N GLU A 577 27.22 6.39 37.71
CA GLU A 577 27.21 7.16 38.95
C GLU A 577 26.31 8.42 38.97
N ALA A 578 25.69 8.82 37.87
CA ALA A 578 25.13 10.18 37.76
C ALA A 578 23.58 10.29 37.53
N ASP A 579 22.84 9.21 37.36
CA ASP A 579 21.43 9.33 36.93
C ASP A 579 20.40 8.74 37.89
N ASN A 580 19.95 9.60 38.83
CA ASN A 580 18.93 9.32 39.85
C ASN A 580 17.51 9.67 39.38
N THR A 581 17.22 9.64 38.07
CA THR A 581 15.90 10.01 37.58
C THR A 581 14.91 8.84 37.65
N ASN A 582 13.63 9.14 37.92
CA ASN A 582 12.52 8.19 37.92
C ASN A 582 12.10 7.74 36.52
N SER A 583 12.91 7.96 35.51
CA SER A 583 12.62 7.57 34.14
C SER A 583 12.68 6.07 33.94
N LYS A 584 11.69 5.51 33.25
CA LYS A 584 11.63 4.10 32.91
C LYS A 584 12.73 3.75 31.91
N VAL A 585 13.41 2.63 32.15
CA VAL A 585 14.43 2.09 31.25
C VAL A 585 13.96 0.74 30.71
N TYR A 586 14.11 0.56 29.40
CA TYR A 586 13.70 -0.64 28.70
C TYR A 586 14.89 -1.30 28.02
N SER A 587 14.89 -2.62 27.92
CA SER A 587 15.79 -3.34 27.02
C SER A 587 15.50 -2.96 25.56
N ILE A 588 16.43 -3.26 24.67
CA ILE A 588 16.22 -3.09 23.22
C ILE A 588 15.09 -3.97 22.67
N SER A 589 14.64 -4.98 23.40
CA SER A 589 13.47 -5.81 23.09
C SER A 589 12.15 -5.25 23.63
N GLY A 590 12.17 -4.05 24.27
CA GLY A 590 10.98 -3.39 24.81
C GLY A 590 10.56 -3.86 26.21
N GLN A 591 11.32 -4.74 26.88
CA GLN A 591 11.04 -5.17 28.25
C GLN A 591 11.49 -4.09 29.22
N MET A 592 10.63 -3.70 30.17
CA MET A 592 10.99 -2.75 31.23
C MET A 592 11.99 -3.38 32.19
N GLU A 593 13.17 -2.76 32.33
CA GLU A 593 14.28 -3.23 33.17
C GLU A 593 14.35 -2.50 34.53
N GLY A 594 13.73 -1.32 34.65
CA GLY A 594 13.68 -0.57 35.91
C GLY A 594 13.52 0.94 35.73
N TYR A 595 13.78 1.66 36.81
CA TYR A 595 13.82 3.12 36.84
C TYR A 595 15.26 3.60 37.09
N GLY A 596 15.73 4.57 36.30
CA GLY A 596 17.11 5.04 36.36
C GLY A 596 18.12 3.98 35.87
N THR A 597 19.41 4.30 35.91
CA THR A 597 20.47 3.43 35.38
C THR A 597 21.32 2.71 36.43
N GLN A 598 21.09 2.99 37.74
CA GLN A 598 21.99 2.56 38.83
C GLN A 598 22.09 1.05 39.07
N ASN A 599 21.08 0.27 38.65
CA ASN A 599 21.05 -1.19 38.89
C ASN A 599 21.03 -2.00 37.59
N LEU A 600 21.31 -1.37 36.48
CA LEU A 600 21.31 -2.06 35.18
C LEU A 600 22.66 -2.74 34.97
N LYS A 601 22.63 -3.91 34.35
CA LYS A 601 23.86 -4.58 33.87
C LYS A 601 24.47 -3.76 32.73
N PRO A 602 25.78 -3.85 32.49
CA PRO A 602 26.35 -3.27 31.30
C PRO A 602 25.64 -3.75 30.04
N GLY A 603 25.19 -2.81 29.21
CA GLY A 603 24.39 -3.15 28.02
C GLY A 603 23.76 -1.94 27.35
N LEU A 604 23.04 -2.21 26.24
CA LEU A 604 22.31 -1.22 25.47
C LEU A 604 20.82 -1.20 25.92
N TYR A 605 20.33 -0.02 26.26
CA TYR A 605 18.97 0.20 26.78
C TYR A 605 18.30 1.38 26.07
N ILE A 606 16.99 1.53 26.31
CA ILE A 606 16.18 2.68 25.88
C ILE A 606 15.68 3.42 27.12
N LYS A 607 16.01 4.70 27.25
CA LYS A 607 15.54 5.60 28.29
C LYS A 607 15.04 6.89 27.66
N ASP A 608 13.84 7.33 27.99
CA ASP A 608 13.22 8.55 27.44
C ASP A 608 13.24 8.60 25.90
N GLY A 609 13.00 7.44 25.27
CA GLY A 609 13.02 7.29 23.80
C GLY A 609 14.42 7.31 23.15
N LYS A 610 15.50 7.41 23.95
CA LYS A 610 16.90 7.43 23.46
C LYS A 610 17.62 6.14 23.80
N LYS A 611 18.50 5.69 22.90
CA LYS A 611 19.39 4.57 23.17
C LYS A 611 20.51 5.03 24.10
N ILE A 612 20.76 4.28 25.18
CA ILE A 612 21.82 4.53 26.15
C ILE A 612 22.70 3.29 26.30
N ILE A 613 23.99 3.46 26.50
CA ILE A 613 24.90 2.39 26.94
C ILE A 613 25.16 2.56 28.42
N VAL A 614 24.87 1.51 29.20
CA VAL A 614 25.30 1.38 30.61
C VAL A 614 26.57 0.54 30.61
N ARG A 615 27.65 1.04 31.21
CA ARG A 615 28.96 0.36 31.34
C ARG A 615 29.16 -0.22 32.71
#